data_c7467da8d0cbd1cf9dbc739217fe91b5
#
_entry.id   c7467da8d0cbd1cf9dbc739217fe91b5
#
_cell.length_a   1.000
_cell.length_b   1.000
_cell.length_c   1.000
_cell.angle_alpha   90.00
_cell.angle_beta   90.00
_cell.angle_gamma   90.00
#
_symmetry.space_group_name_H-M   'P 1'
#
loop_
_entity.id
_entity.type
_entity.pdbx_description
1 polymer ?
#
loop_
_entity_poly.entity_id
_entity_poly.type
_entity_poly.pdbx_seq_one_letter_code
_entity_poly.pdbx_strand_id
1 'polypeptide(L)'
;MLEIKNVWKTFNKGTVNEKQALCGVNLTLNDGDFCTVIGGNGAGKSTTLNAIAGVWPVDCGQILIDGKDISALPEHKRAPYLGRVFQDPMTGTVADMEIIENLAIAARRGKKRGLSWGVKADERFRYRQMLA
;
A
#
# COMPACT_ATOMS: atom_id res chain seq x y z
N MET A 1 1.53 10.13 10.74
CA MET A 1 1.77 9.09 11.78
C MET A 1 1.04 7.80 11.43
N LEU A 2 1.69 6.62 11.51
CA LEU A 2 1.06 5.29 11.34
C LEU A 2 1.01 4.57 12.69
N GLU A 3 -0.14 4.03 13.05
CA GLU A 3 -0.31 3.20 14.23
C GLU A 3 -0.96 1.87 13.88
N ILE A 4 -0.34 0.79 14.33
CA ILE A 4 -0.86 -0.58 14.27
C ILE A 4 -1.13 -1.02 15.70
N LYS A 5 -2.38 -1.37 16.02
CA LYS A 5 -2.82 -1.69 17.38
C LYS A 5 -3.40 -3.11 17.41
N ASN A 6 -2.67 -4.00 18.08
CA ASN A 6 -3.09 -5.38 18.35
C ASN A 6 -3.64 -6.11 17.11
N VAL A 7 -2.89 -6.06 16.01
CA VAL A 7 -3.32 -6.62 14.73
C VAL A 7 -3.04 -8.12 14.66
N TRP A 8 -4.07 -8.87 14.28
CA TRP A 8 -4.03 -10.33 14.10
C TRP A 8 -4.39 -10.70 12.67
N LYS A 9 -3.72 -11.71 12.14
CA LYS A 9 -4.05 -12.30 10.84
C LYS A 9 -3.74 -13.78 10.82
N THR A 10 -4.77 -14.58 10.54
CA THR A 10 -4.68 -16.02 10.35
C THR A 10 -5.14 -16.38 8.94
N PHE A 11 -4.33 -17.14 8.22
CA PHE A 11 -4.67 -17.69 6.92
C PHE A 11 -5.23 -19.10 7.06
N ASN A 12 -6.12 -19.50 6.16
CA ASN A 12 -6.70 -20.85 6.09
C ASN A 12 -7.28 -21.34 7.41
N LYS A 13 -7.94 -20.45 8.15
CA LYS A 13 -8.51 -20.72 9.47
C LYS A 13 -9.42 -21.94 9.44
N GLY A 14 -9.22 -22.85 10.40
CA GLY A 14 -10.00 -24.09 10.53
C GLY A 14 -9.60 -25.20 9.56
N THR A 15 -8.46 -25.09 8.87
CA THR A 15 -7.92 -26.13 8.00
C THR A 15 -6.58 -26.66 8.51
N VAL A 16 -6.12 -27.79 7.97
CA VAL A 16 -4.80 -28.36 8.27
C VAL A 16 -3.62 -27.41 7.88
N ASN A 17 -3.89 -26.43 7.02
CA ASN A 17 -2.92 -25.43 6.58
C ASN A 17 -3.12 -24.08 7.29
N GLU A 18 -3.78 -24.06 8.44
CA GLU A 18 -3.95 -22.84 9.23
C GLU A 18 -2.59 -22.27 9.63
N LYS A 19 -2.41 -20.96 9.38
CA LYS A 19 -1.21 -20.26 9.72
C LYS A 19 -1.53 -18.91 10.35
N GLN A 20 -1.19 -18.75 11.61
CA GLN A 20 -1.17 -17.44 12.26
C GLN A 20 0.04 -16.65 11.77
N ALA A 21 -0.20 -15.63 10.96
CA ALA A 21 0.84 -14.82 10.35
C ALA A 21 1.14 -13.55 11.15
N LEU A 22 0.14 -12.98 11.81
CA LEU A 22 0.27 -11.84 12.71
C LEU A 22 -0.42 -12.18 14.04
N CYS A 23 0.26 -11.95 15.15
CA CYS A 23 -0.18 -12.30 16.50
C CYS A 23 -0.06 -11.10 17.43
N GLY A 24 -1.08 -10.19 17.40
CA GLY A 24 -1.10 -9.02 18.28
C GLY A 24 -0.01 -7.99 17.96
N VAL A 25 0.25 -7.73 16.69
CA VAL A 25 1.30 -6.81 16.25
C VAL A 25 0.94 -5.38 16.64
N ASN A 26 1.89 -4.70 17.27
CA ASN A 26 1.83 -3.30 17.63
C ASN A 26 3.02 -2.56 17.03
N LEU A 27 2.79 -1.41 16.42
CA LEU A 27 3.82 -0.56 15.86
C LEU A 27 3.31 0.88 15.78
N THR A 28 4.12 1.84 16.18
CA THR A 28 3.85 3.26 15.99
C THR A 28 5.02 3.89 15.25
N LEU A 29 4.73 4.56 14.15
CA LEU A 29 5.69 5.35 13.36
C LEU A 29 5.23 6.79 13.32
N ASN A 30 6.07 7.69 13.79
CA ASN A 30 5.84 9.13 13.71
C ASN A 30 6.24 9.67 12.34
N ASP A 31 5.87 10.90 12.06
CA ASP A 31 6.27 11.57 10.82
C ASP A 31 7.80 11.73 10.80
N GLY A 32 8.40 11.35 9.68
CA GLY A 32 9.85 11.35 9.49
C GLY A 32 10.56 10.07 9.95
N ASP A 33 9.88 9.15 10.63
CA ASP A 33 10.49 7.88 11.04
C ASP A 33 10.84 7.00 9.84
N PHE A 34 11.99 6.34 9.95
CA PHE A 34 12.42 5.28 9.05
C PHE A 34 12.51 3.97 9.83
N CYS A 35 11.73 2.98 9.40
CA CYS A 35 11.64 1.68 10.07
C CYS A 35 12.02 0.54 9.14
N THR A 36 12.91 -0.34 9.59
CA THR A 36 13.30 -1.55 8.89
C THR A 36 12.66 -2.77 9.55
N VAL A 37 11.98 -3.60 8.74
CA VAL A 37 11.38 -4.85 9.21
C VAL A 37 12.29 -6.02 8.85
N ILE A 38 12.87 -6.68 9.87
CA ILE A 38 13.83 -7.77 9.72
C ILE A 38 13.20 -9.07 10.23
N GLY A 39 13.53 -10.19 9.62
CA GLY A 39 13.09 -11.53 10.04
C GLY A 39 13.29 -12.56 8.94
N GLY A 40 13.23 -13.83 9.30
CA GLY A 40 13.33 -14.96 8.39
C GLY A 40 12.14 -15.09 7.43
N ASN A 41 12.21 -16.07 6.51
CA ASN A 41 11.09 -16.38 5.64
C ASN A 41 9.90 -16.89 6.45
N GLY A 42 8.73 -16.34 6.17
CA GLY A 42 7.50 -16.68 6.90
C GLY A 42 7.29 -15.92 8.23
N ALA A 43 8.19 -15.00 8.61
CA ALA A 43 8.08 -14.21 9.84
C ALA A 43 6.99 -13.11 9.84
N GLY A 44 6.13 -13.08 8.82
CA GLY A 44 5.02 -12.11 8.75
C GLY A 44 5.37 -10.73 8.17
N LYS A 45 6.61 -10.49 7.71
CA LYS A 45 7.03 -9.19 7.12
C LYS A 45 6.10 -8.72 6.00
N SER A 46 5.99 -9.54 4.95
CA SER A 46 5.12 -9.23 3.81
C SER A 46 3.64 -9.20 4.21
N THR A 47 3.24 -10.02 5.18
CA THR A 47 1.87 -10.02 5.70
C THR A 47 1.55 -8.70 6.38
N THR A 48 2.48 -8.17 7.19
CA THR A 48 2.32 -6.86 7.84
C THR A 48 2.17 -5.75 6.81
N LEU A 49 3.07 -5.68 5.82
CA LEU A 49 3.02 -4.67 4.77
C LEU A 49 1.72 -4.77 3.94
N ASN A 50 1.30 -5.99 3.59
CA ASN A 50 0.07 -6.24 2.86
C ASN A 50 -1.19 -5.92 3.69
N ALA A 51 -1.15 -6.15 5.01
CA ALA A 51 -2.24 -5.76 5.91
C ALA A 51 -2.37 -4.24 5.98
N ILE A 52 -1.26 -3.50 6.08
CA ILE A 52 -1.24 -2.03 6.04
C ILE A 52 -1.78 -1.53 4.70
N ALA A 53 -1.34 -2.12 3.60
CA ALA A 53 -1.78 -1.74 2.25
C ALA A 53 -3.25 -2.09 1.97
N GLY A 54 -3.85 -3.00 2.73
CA GLY A 54 -5.24 -3.44 2.55
C GLY A 54 -5.43 -4.53 1.52
N VAL A 55 -4.35 -5.21 1.12
CA VAL A 55 -4.41 -6.40 0.25
C VAL A 55 -5.14 -7.54 0.96
N TRP A 56 -4.86 -7.70 2.25
CA TRP A 56 -5.54 -8.67 3.10
C TRP A 56 -6.23 -7.98 4.27
N PRO A 57 -7.51 -8.28 4.52
CA PRO A 57 -8.19 -7.80 5.71
C PRO A 57 -7.54 -8.41 6.95
N VAL A 58 -7.44 -7.64 8.02
CA VAL A 58 -7.03 -8.12 9.34
C VAL A 58 -8.19 -8.83 10.04
N ASP A 59 -7.89 -9.81 10.89
CA ASP A 59 -8.93 -10.54 11.61
C ASP A 59 -9.43 -9.74 12.83
N CYS A 60 -8.53 -9.02 13.48
CA CYS A 60 -8.84 -8.04 14.52
C CYS A 60 -7.69 -7.05 14.70
N GLY A 61 -7.90 -6.02 15.52
CA GLY A 61 -6.99 -4.91 15.73
C GLY A 61 -7.31 -3.71 14.83
N GLN A 62 -6.48 -2.69 14.89
CA GLN A 62 -6.67 -1.45 14.18
C GLN A 62 -5.40 -0.98 13.46
N ILE A 63 -5.60 -0.38 12.29
CA ILE A 63 -4.55 0.31 11.54
C ILE A 63 -5.03 1.73 11.31
N LEU A 64 -4.30 2.70 11.87
CA LEU A 64 -4.64 4.12 11.78
C LEU A 64 -3.55 4.88 11.03
N ILE A 65 -3.96 5.82 10.19
CA ILE A 65 -3.07 6.80 9.56
C ILE A 65 -3.58 8.19 9.91
N ASP A 66 -2.73 8.98 10.57
CA ASP A 66 -3.04 10.31 11.08
C ASP A 66 -4.34 10.32 11.91
N GLY A 67 -4.49 9.30 12.79
CA GLY A 67 -5.65 9.11 13.65
C GLY A 67 -6.90 8.56 12.93
N LYS A 68 -6.86 8.40 11.62
CA LYS A 68 -7.97 7.83 10.84
C LYS A 68 -7.85 6.33 10.75
N ASP A 69 -8.88 5.61 11.20
CA ASP A 69 -8.95 4.16 11.07
C ASP A 69 -9.19 3.75 9.61
N ILE A 70 -8.23 2.99 9.08
CA ILE A 70 -8.28 2.45 7.72
C ILE A 70 -8.45 0.93 7.69
N SER A 71 -8.63 0.28 8.84
CA SER A 71 -8.63 -1.19 8.97
C SER A 71 -9.63 -1.88 8.06
N ALA A 72 -10.84 -1.31 7.92
CA ALA A 72 -11.91 -1.83 7.08
C ALA A 72 -11.86 -1.33 5.63
N LEU A 73 -10.96 -0.41 5.29
CA LEU A 73 -10.89 0.14 3.94
C LEU A 73 -10.19 -0.85 2.99
N PRO A 74 -10.74 -1.10 1.79
CA PRO A 74 -10.07 -1.88 0.77
C PRO A 74 -8.86 -1.14 0.20
N GLU A 75 -7.94 -1.86 -0.44
CA GLU A 75 -6.66 -1.33 -0.97
C GLU A 75 -6.81 -0.03 -1.77
N HIS A 76 -7.77 0.02 -2.70
CA HIS A 76 -7.97 1.20 -3.55
C HIS A 76 -8.40 2.45 -2.77
N LYS A 77 -9.07 2.30 -1.62
CA LYS A 77 -9.46 3.42 -0.74
C LYS A 77 -8.32 3.83 0.20
N ARG A 78 -7.34 2.96 0.44
CA ARG A 78 -6.11 3.31 1.18
C ARG A 78 -5.07 3.98 0.29
N ALA A 79 -5.17 3.84 -1.02
CA ALA A 79 -4.22 4.37 -1.98
C ALA A 79 -3.87 5.88 -1.82
N PRO A 80 -4.78 6.78 -1.41
CA PRO A 80 -4.44 8.20 -1.16
C PRO A 80 -3.49 8.42 0.03
N TYR A 81 -3.46 7.48 0.98
CA TYR A 81 -2.70 7.60 2.23
C TYR A 81 -1.34 6.89 2.17
N LEU A 82 -1.14 5.98 1.20
CA LEU A 82 0.01 5.08 1.17
C LEU A 82 0.73 5.15 -0.18
N GLY A 83 2.05 5.25 -0.16
CA GLY A 83 2.92 4.91 -1.28
C GLY A 83 3.40 3.47 -1.15
N ARG A 84 3.42 2.70 -2.23
CA ARG A 84 3.94 1.34 -2.24
C ARG A 84 4.92 1.15 -3.39
N VAL A 85 6.10 0.61 -3.06
CA VAL A 85 7.07 0.14 -4.03
C VAL A 85 7.11 -1.38 -3.95
N PHE A 86 6.96 -2.04 -5.08
CA PHE A 86 7.01 -3.49 -5.18
C PHE A 86 8.45 -3.98 -5.37
N GLN A 87 8.72 -5.21 -4.95
CA GLN A 87 10.02 -5.85 -5.17
C GLN A 87 10.29 -6.05 -6.67
N ASP A 88 9.27 -6.44 -7.43
CA ASP A 88 9.30 -6.49 -8.88
C ASP A 88 8.75 -5.18 -9.46
N PRO A 89 9.60 -4.38 -10.17
CA PRO A 89 9.18 -3.12 -10.77
C PRO A 89 8.02 -3.28 -11.77
N MET A 90 7.92 -4.42 -12.45
CA MET A 90 6.85 -4.69 -13.43
C MET A 90 5.47 -4.78 -12.76
N THR A 91 5.40 -5.17 -11.49
CA THR A 91 4.13 -5.23 -10.74
C THR A 91 3.53 -3.85 -10.49
N GLY A 92 4.36 -2.81 -10.44
CA GLY A 92 3.93 -1.43 -10.17
C GLY A 92 3.70 -0.57 -11.41
N THR A 93 3.94 -1.11 -12.62
CA THR A 93 3.86 -0.39 -13.89
C THR A 93 3.03 -1.15 -14.91
N VAL A 94 2.49 -0.43 -15.90
CA VAL A 94 1.84 -1.04 -17.07
C VAL A 94 2.87 -1.07 -18.18
N ALA A 95 3.37 -2.28 -18.51
CA ALA A 95 4.50 -2.47 -19.41
C ALA A 95 4.25 -1.94 -20.84
N ASP A 96 3.02 -2.03 -21.32
CA ASP A 96 2.63 -1.61 -22.68
C ASP A 96 2.29 -0.11 -22.77
N MET A 97 2.41 0.64 -21.67
CA MET A 97 2.18 2.08 -21.64
C MET A 97 3.49 2.86 -21.61
N GLU A 98 3.47 4.06 -22.22
CA GLU A 98 4.59 5.01 -22.12
C GLU A 98 4.89 5.40 -20.67
N ILE A 99 6.13 5.79 -20.38
CA ILE A 99 6.53 6.29 -19.04
C ILE A 99 5.64 7.45 -18.59
N ILE A 100 5.32 8.37 -19.50
CA ILE A 100 4.45 9.53 -19.24
C ILE A 100 3.03 9.08 -18.84
N GLU A 101 2.50 8.05 -19.45
CA GLU A 101 1.19 7.50 -19.13
C GLU A 101 1.17 6.82 -17.77
N ASN A 102 2.22 6.04 -17.45
CA ASN A 102 2.42 5.47 -16.13
C ASN A 102 2.50 6.56 -15.04
N LEU A 103 3.25 7.65 -15.27
CA LEU A 103 3.32 8.79 -14.37
C LEU A 103 1.98 9.50 -14.20
N ALA A 104 1.20 9.62 -15.27
CA ALA A 104 -0.13 10.21 -15.22
C ALA A 104 -1.11 9.37 -14.38
N ILE A 105 -1.05 8.03 -14.48
CA ILE A 105 -1.83 7.12 -13.65
C ILE A 105 -1.43 7.28 -12.17
N ALA A 106 -0.14 7.30 -11.87
CA ALA A 106 0.37 7.48 -10.52
C ALA A 106 -0.05 8.82 -9.91
N ALA A 107 0.05 9.93 -10.67
CA ALA A 107 -0.32 11.27 -10.23
C ALA A 107 -1.84 11.45 -9.99
N ARG A 108 -2.66 10.62 -10.60
CA ARG A 108 -4.12 10.62 -10.44
C ARG A 108 -4.62 9.65 -9.37
N ARG A 109 -3.72 9.04 -8.64
CA ARG A 109 -4.03 8.11 -7.56
C ARG A 109 -4.94 8.77 -6.52
N GLY A 110 -6.03 8.10 -6.17
CA GLY A 110 -7.01 8.59 -5.20
C GLY A 110 -7.88 9.76 -5.67
N LYS A 111 -7.72 10.25 -6.91
CA LYS A 111 -8.55 11.32 -7.48
C LYS A 111 -9.71 10.75 -8.27
N LYS A 112 -10.83 11.49 -8.30
CA LYS A 112 -11.97 11.16 -9.17
C LYS A 112 -11.52 11.26 -10.63
N ARG A 113 -11.89 10.27 -11.43
CA ARG A 113 -11.61 10.24 -12.87
C ARG A 113 -12.84 10.71 -13.63
N GLY A 114 -12.62 11.64 -14.58
CA GLY A 114 -13.64 12.08 -15.53
C GLY A 114 -13.31 11.59 -16.95
N LEU A 115 -14.18 11.87 -17.89
CA LEU A 115 -13.98 11.64 -19.32
C LEU A 115 -13.12 12.78 -19.91
N SER A 116 -11.83 12.82 -19.55
CA SER A 116 -10.87 13.76 -20.12
C SER A 116 -9.83 13.00 -20.94
N TRP A 117 -9.22 13.68 -21.93
CA TRP A 117 -8.09 13.14 -22.69
C TRP A 117 -6.96 12.72 -21.76
N GLY A 118 -6.27 11.62 -22.11
CA GLY A 118 -5.35 10.90 -21.25
C GLY A 118 -4.31 11.76 -20.53
N VAL A 119 -3.39 12.38 -21.27
CA VAL A 119 -2.33 13.25 -20.71
C VAL A 119 -2.36 14.60 -21.41
N LYS A 120 -2.54 15.68 -20.64
CA LYS A 120 -2.55 17.05 -21.14
C LYS A 120 -1.13 17.57 -21.44
N ALA A 121 -0.99 18.62 -22.25
CA ALA A 121 0.31 19.16 -22.65
C ALA A 121 1.12 19.70 -21.44
N ASP A 122 0.47 20.35 -20.49
CA ASP A 122 1.08 20.85 -19.25
C ASP A 122 1.54 19.71 -18.34
N GLU A 123 0.78 18.62 -18.27
CA GLU A 123 1.19 17.41 -17.55
C GLU A 123 2.41 16.75 -18.20
N ARG A 124 2.45 16.67 -19.55
CA ARG A 124 3.60 16.15 -20.31
C ARG A 124 4.88 16.94 -20.01
N PHE A 125 4.78 18.26 -19.99
CA PHE A 125 5.92 19.13 -19.66
C PHE A 125 6.42 18.87 -18.24
N ARG A 126 5.53 18.84 -17.26
CA ARG A 126 5.86 18.57 -15.85
C ARG A 126 6.51 17.19 -15.65
N TYR A 127 5.97 16.15 -16.28
CA TYR A 127 6.53 14.82 -16.14
C TYR A 127 7.91 14.67 -16.80
N ARG A 128 8.15 15.36 -17.91
CA ARG A 128 9.48 15.42 -18.52
C ARG A 128 10.51 16.10 -17.60
N GLN A 129 10.12 17.15 -16.90
CA GLN A 129 11.01 17.80 -15.92
C GLN A 129 11.31 16.89 -14.71
N MET A 130 10.39 16.02 -14.31
CA MET A 130 10.63 15.06 -13.21
C MET A 130 11.59 13.94 -13.59
N LEU A 131 11.77 13.66 -14.89
CA LEU A 131 12.65 12.62 -15.39
C LEU A 131 14.04 13.14 -15.83
N ALA A 132 14.23 14.46 -15.90
CA ALA A 132 15.49 15.11 -16.25
C ALA A 132 16.35 15.28 -15.00
#